data_ad9c5f23a05f0cbd66ab9f2dceb2821d
#
_entry.id   ad9c5f23a05f0cbd66ab9f2dceb2821d
#
_cell.length_a   1.000
_cell.length_b   1.000
_cell.length_c   1.000
_cell.angle_alpha   90.00
_cell.angle_beta   90.00
_cell.angle_gamma   90.00
#
_symmetry.space_group_name_H-M   'P 1'
#
loop_
_entity.id
_entity.type
_entity.pdbx_description
1 polymer ?
#
loop_
_entity_poly.entity_id
_entity_poly.type
_entity_poly.pdbx_seq_one_letter_code
_entity_poly.pdbx_strand_id
1 'polypeptide(L)'
;MNLPIPLIQLIDELAKLPGIGKKTAKRLAFSLLLRPEQDASALAASILKAREAIRSCSCCFGFTDLEICDICADPRRNHEMICVIEDPRNIFTIEKSNVFTGVYHVLQGAISPLQGITPENLRIAELQDRIQRNPIQELVISTDPSDNERLLLLPVLDLSI
;
A
#
# COMPACT_ATOMS: atom_id res chain seq x y z
N MET A 1 12.69 -38.62 11.44
CA MET A 1 13.61 -37.58 11.99
C MET A 1 12.86 -36.25 11.94
N ASN A 2 12.61 -35.66 13.09
CA ASN A 2 11.87 -34.38 13.15
C ASN A 2 12.85 -33.21 13.03
N LEU A 3 12.44 -32.13 12.34
CA LEU A 3 13.21 -30.90 12.29
C LEU A 3 13.26 -30.25 13.68
N PRO A 4 14.34 -29.53 14.02
CA PRO A 4 14.40 -28.74 15.26
C PRO A 4 13.27 -27.72 15.35
N ILE A 5 12.72 -27.53 16.54
CA ILE A 5 11.57 -26.64 16.77
C ILE A 5 11.79 -25.23 16.24
N PRO A 6 12.95 -24.56 16.48
CA PRO A 6 13.18 -23.21 15.94
C PRO A 6 13.16 -23.15 14.41
N LEU A 7 13.60 -24.21 13.73
CA LEU A 7 13.57 -24.29 12.27
C LEU A 7 12.13 -24.45 11.75
N ILE A 8 11.29 -25.22 12.46
CA ILE A 8 9.86 -25.34 12.13
C ILE A 8 9.18 -23.99 12.27
N GLN A 9 9.43 -23.27 13.36
CA GLN A 9 8.88 -21.92 13.59
C GLN A 9 9.27 -20.95 12.48
N LEU A 10 10.54 -20.93 12.09
CA LEU A 10 10.99 -20.06 10.98
C LEU A 10 10.30 -20.41 9.65
N ILE A 11 10.14 -21.70 9.35
CA ILE A 11 9.42 -22.16 8.15
C ILE A 11 7.96 -21.72 8.20
N ASP A 12 7.30 -21.84 9.33
CA ASP A 12 5.90 -21.48 9.49
C ASP A 12 5.69 -19.97 9.36
N GLU A 13 6.56 -19.15 9.93
CA GLU A 13 6.50 -17.69 9.75
C GLU A 13 6.72 -17.27 8.28
N LEU A 14 7.70 -17.85 7.61
CA LEU A 14 7.93 -17.58 6.18
C LEU A 14 6.76 -18.05 5.30
N ALA A 15 6.08 -19.13 5.67
CA ALA A 15 4.94 -19.66 4.92
C ALA A 15 3.66 -18.81 5.08
N LYS A 16 3.59 -17.88 6.05
CA LYS A 16 2.50 -16.91 6.18
C LYS A 16 2.58 -15.79 5.16
N LEU A 17 3.74 -15.58 4.54
CA LEU A 17 3.91 -14.54 3.54
C LEU A 17 3.17 -14.91 2.25
N PRO A 18 2.42 -13.96 1.64
CA PRO A 18 1.66 -14.22 0.42
C PRO A 18 2.59 -14.70 -0.72
N GLY A 19 2.17 -15.73 -1.42
CA GLY A 19 2.97 -16.33 -2.50
C GLY A 19 4.08 -17.30 -2.04
N ILE A 20 4.30 -17.44 -0.73
CA ILE A 20 5.30 -18.37 -0.18
C ILE A 20 4.62 -19.64 0.34
N GLY A 21 4.63 -20.70 -0.47
CA GLY A 21 4.18 -22.01 -0.03
C GLY A 21 5.21 -22.72 0.87
N LYS A 22 4.76 -23.74 1.61
CA LYS A 22 5.60 -24.51 2.57
C LYS A 22 6.93 -25.00 1.99
N LYS A 23 6.95 -25.43 0.73
CA LYS A 23 8.18 -25.91 0.05
C LYS A 23 9.19 -24.77 -0.12
N THR A 24 8.72 -23.59 -0.52
CA THR A 24 9.56 -22.38 -0.68
C THR A 24 10.03 -21.87 0.68
N ALA A 25 9.14 -21.79 1.67
CA ALA A 25 9.48 -21.40 3.03
C ALA A 25 10.59 -22.27 3.63
N LYS A 26 10.48 -23.61 3.47
CA LYS A 26 11.53 -24.54 3.89
C LYS A 26 12.87 -24.25 3.22
N ARG A 27 12.87 -24.03 1.90
CA ARG A 27 14.10 -23.72 1.15
C ARG A 27 14.73 -22.39 1.62
N LEU A 28 13.91 -21.37 1.86
CA LEU A 28 14.38 -20.07 2.38
C LEU A 28 14.97 -20.20 3.78
N ALA A 29 14.30 -20.92 4.69
CA ALA A 29 14.77 -21.14 6.04
C ALA A 29 16.16 -21.82 6.05
N PHE A 30 16.34 -22.89 5.27
CA PHE A 30 17.65 -23.52 5.14
C PHE A 30 18.70 -22.59 4.53
N SER A 31 18.34 -21.81 3.52
CA SER A 31 19.25 -20.84 2.92
C SER A 31 19.73 -19.79 3.92
N LEU A 32 18.83 -19.30 4.81
CA LEU A 32 19.18 -18.34 5.86
C LEU A 32 20.16 -18.95 6.89
N LEU A 33 19.92 -20.20 7.29
CA LEU A 33 20.79 -20.89 8.26
C LEU A 33 22.18 -21.23 7.71
N LEU A 34 22.32 -21.35 6.39
CA LEU A 34 23.62 -21.64 5.74
C LEU A 34 24.43 -20.38 5.46
N ARG A 35 23.85 -19.19 5.63
CA ARG A 35 24.56 -17.90 5.48
C ARG A 35 25.28 -17.53 6.78
N PRO A 36 26.23 -16.59 6.70
CA PRO A 36 26.81 -16.00 7.91
C PRO A 36 25.72 -15.43 8.82
N GLU A 37 25.89 -15.53 10.14
CA GLU A 37 24.96 -15.02 11.14
C GLU A 37 24.64 -13.52 10.94
N GLN A 38 25.62 -12.77 10.46
CA GLN A 38 25.48 -11.33 10.15
C GLN A 38 24.41 -11.05 9.09
N ASP A 39 24.26 -11.92 8.08
CA ASP A 39 23.25 -11.75 7.02
C ASP A 39 21.83 -11.96 7.57
N ALA A 40 21.66 -12.96 8.43
CA ALA A 40 20.39 -13.23 9.08
C ALA A 40 20.00 -12.08 10.03
N SER A 41 20.96 -11.60 10.81
CA SER A 41 20.78 -10.44 11.71
C SER A 41 20.45 -9.17 10.94
N ALA A 42 21.12 -8.89 9.82
CA ALA A 42 20.86 -7.74 8.97
C ALA A 42 19.47 -7.79 8.34
N LEU A 43 19.01 -8.97 7.90
CA LEU A 43 17.65 -9.15 7.38
C LEU A 43 16.60 -8.88 8.46
N ALA A 44 16.77 -9.47 9.65
CA ALA A 44 15.85 -9.26 10.76
C ALA A 44 15.78 -7.78 11.17
N ALA A 45 16.93 -7.12 11.30
CA ALA A 45 17.01 -5.70 11.61
C ALA A 45 16.33 -4.83 10.52
N SER A 46 16.51 -5.18 9.25
CA SER A 46 15.89 -4.45 8.13
C SER A 46 14.36 -4.54 8.15
N ILE A 47 13.82 -5.73 8.48
CA ILE A 47 12.37 -5.93 8.60
C ILE A 47 11.81 -5.06 9.74
N LEU A 48 12.44 -5.10 10.91
CA LEU A 48 12.01 -4.32 12.07
C LEU A 48 12.10 -2.82 11.80
N LYS A 49 13.22 -2.35 11.25
CA LYS A 49 13.43 -0.94 10.89
C LYS A 49 12.39 -0.45 9.87
N ALA A 50 12.12 -1.23 8.83
CA ALA A 50 11.11 -0.86 7.86
C ALA A 50 9.71 -0.77 8.49
N ARG A 51 9.36 -1.72 9.38
CA ARG A 51 8.07 -1.74 10.07
C ARG A 51 7.92 -0.55 11.03
N GLU A 52 8.99 -0.10 11.66
CA GLU A 52 9.00 1.04 12.58
C GLU A 52 8.97 2.39 11.84
N ALA A 53 9.78 2.52 10.77
CA ALA A 53 9.97 3.78 10.07
C ALA A 53 8.84 4.09 9.08
N ILE A 54 8.33 3.07 8.36
CA ILE A 54 7.34 3.29 7.31
C ILE A 54 5.95 3.52 7.92
N ARG A 55 5.33 4.61 7.51
CA ARG A 55 3.97 5.04 7.87
C ARG A 55 3.17 5.43 6.66
N SER A 56 1.90 5.75 6.84
CA SER A 56 1.06 6.37 5.81
C SER A 56 1.30 7.88 5.80
N CYS A 57 1.47 8.45 4.62
CA CYS A 57 1.49 9.88 4.40
C CYS A 57 0.18 10.52 4.92
N SER A 58 0.27 11.61 5.67
CA SER A 58 -0.90 12.30 6.23
C SER A 58 -1.80 12.91 5.14
N CYS A 59 -1.30 13.10 3.92
CA CYS A 59 -2.03 13.71 2.81
C CYS A 59 -2.64 12.68 1.85
N CYS A 60 -1.85 11.69 1.39
CA CYS A 60 -2.28 10.76 0.34
C CYS A 60 -2.44 9.32 0.81
N PHE A 61 -2.06 8.98 2.04
CA PHE A 61 -2.08 7.63 2.63
C PHE A 61 -1.15 6.61 1.93
N GLY A 62 -0.26 7.06 1.04
CA GLY A 62 0.84 6.27 0.49
C GLY A 62 1.93 5.99 1.52
N PHE A 63 2.79 5.02 1.26
CA PHE A 63 3.92 4.70 2.16
C PHE A 63 4.99 5.78 2.13
N THR A 64 5.46 6.18 3.31
CA THR A 64 6.54 7.14 3.49
C THR A 64 7.22 6.94 4.86
N ASP A 65 8.43 7.43 5.03
CA ASP A 65 9.12 7.56 6.31
C ASP A 65 9.00 8.98 6.89
N LEU A 66 8.37 9.91 6.15
CA LEU A 66 8.07 11.28 6.55
C LEU A 66 6.61 11.43 6.98
N GLU A 67 6.24 12.59 7.48
CA GLU A 67 4.83 12.95 7.74
C GLU A 67 4.06 13.13 6.44
N ILE A 68 4.65 13.84 5.47
CA ILE A 68 4.14 14.05 4.12
C ILE A 68 5.16 13.46 3.15
N CYS A 69 4.73 12.62 2.22
CA CYS A 69 5.62 11.99 1.25
C CYS A 69 6.18 13.01 0.23
N ASP A 70 7.29 12.63 -0.41
CA ASP A 70 7.97 13.49 -1.39
C ASP A 70 7.04 13.93 -2.54
N ILE A 71 6.11 13.08 -2.98
CA ILE A 71 5.16 13.42 -4.05
C ILE A 71 4.19 14.51 -3.59
N CYS A 72 3.65 14.40 -2.39
CA CYS A 72 2.72 15.41 -1.85
C CYS A 72 3.42 16.71 -1.45
N ALA A 73 4.71 16.66 -1.15
CA ALA A 73 5.51 17.82 -0.79
C ALA A 73 6.13 18.53 -2.01
N ASP A 74 6.15 17.89 -3.20
CA ASP A 74 6.80 18.45 -4.39
C ASP A 74 5.92 19.55 -5.02
N PRO A 75 6.35 20.83 -5.01
CA PRO A 75 5.59 21.94 -5.59
C PRO A 75 5.52 21.91 -7.12
N ARG A 76 6.30 21.04 -7.78
CA ARG A 76 6.27 20.87 -9.25
C ARG A 76 5.13 19.96 -9.69
N ARG A 77 4.50 19.24 -8.78
CA ARG A 77 3.34 18.39 -9.06
C ARG A 77 2.07 19.23 -9.27
N ASN A 78 1.20 18.75 -10.12
CA ASN A 78 -0.13 19.33 -10.27
C ASN A 78 -1.04 18.87 -9.11
N HIS A 79 -1.17 19.71 -8.08
CA HIS A 79 -1.97 19.43 -6.90
C HIS A 79 -3.49 19.54 -7.14
N GLU A 80 -3.91 20.03 -8.32
CA GLU A 80 -5.32 20.09 -8.73
C GLU A 80 -5.79 18.78 -9.41
N MET A 81 -4.86 17.83 -9.64
CA MET A 81 -5.12 16.53 -10.24
C MET A 81 -4.79 15.42 -9.22
N ILE A 82 -5.79 14.60 -8.86
CA ILE A 82 -5.62 13.48 -7.94
C ILE A 82 -5.85 12.16 -8.67
N CYS A 83 -4.90 11.23 -8.58
CA CYS A 83 -5.09 9.83 -8.96
C CYS A 83 -5.52 9.03 -7.72
N VAL A 84 -6.72 8.49 -7.76
CA VAL A 84 -7.30 7.66 -6.70
C VAL A 84 -6.96 6.20 -6.99
N ILE A 85 -6.35 5.52 -6.03
CA ILE A 85 -5.89 4.13 -6.13
C ILE A 85 -6.24 3.35 -4.87
N GLU A 86 -6.35 2.04 -4.98
CA GLU A 86 -6.71 1.15 -3.87
C GLU A 86 -5.52 0.83 -2.97
N ASP A 87 -4.35 0.58 -3.57
CA ASP A 87 -3.17 0.04 -2.89
C ASP A 87 -1.97 1.00 -3.03
N PRO A 88 -1.26 1.32 -1.94
CA PRO A 88 -0.11 2.22 -1.99
C PRO A 88 1.03 1.72 -2.91
N ARG A 89 1.09 0.41 -3.22
CA ARG A 89 2.05 -0.16 -4.16
C ARG A 89 1.84 0.34 -5.59
N ASN A 90 0.62 0.73 -5.95
CA ASN A 90 0.28 1.22 -7.27
C ASN A 90 0.96 2.55 -7.59
N ILE A 91 1.24 3.39 -6.58
CA ILE A 91 2.04 4.62 -6.74
C ILE A 91 3.35 4.31 -7.44
N PHE A 92 4.11 3.33 -6.92
CA PHE A 92 5.41 2.98 -7.48
C PHE A 92 5.33 2.45 -8.92
N THR A 93 4.22 1.81 -9.26
CA THR A 93 3.99 1.31 -10.63
C THR A 93 3.69 2.44 -11.59
N ILE A 94 2.83 3.39 -11.21
CA ILE A 94 2.47 4.55 -12.03
C ILE A 94 3.68 5.49 -12.17
N GLU A 95 4.40 5.78 -11.09
CA GLU A 95 5.57 6.65 -11.11
C GLU A 95 6.71 6.12 -12.00
N LYS A 96 6.85 4.80 -12.19
CA LYS A 96 7.83 4.24 -13.14
C LYS A 96 7.60 4.66 -14.58
N SER A 97 6.37 5.02 -14.95
CA SER A 97 6.07 5.51 -16.29
C SER A 97 6.54 6.94 -16.55
N ASN A 98 6.76 7.73 -15.49
CA ASN A 98 7.09 9.16 -15.51
C ASN A 98 6.10 10.02 -16.33
N VAL A 99 4.86 9.55 -16.52
CA VAL A 99 3.84 10.26 -17.33
C VAL A 99 2.89 11.05 -16.43
N PHE A 100 2.56 10.51 -15.26
CA PHE A 100 1.61 11.14 -14.36
C PHE A 100 2.28 12.28 -13.57
N THR A 101 1.69 13.46 -13.63
CA THR A 101 2.23 14.68 -13.01
C THR A 101 1.43 15.16 -11.80
N GLY A 102 0.28 14.55 -11.51
CA GLY A 102 -0.57 14.87 -10.37
C GLY A 102 -0.09 14.27 -9.05
N VAL A 103 -0.95 14.30 -8.05
CA VAL A 103 -0.75 13.68 -6.75
C VAL A 103 -1.69 12.49 -6.57
N TYR A 104 -1.50 11.71 -5.51
CA TYR A 104 -2.26 10.49 -5.28
C TYR A 104 -3.20 10.59 -4.08
N HIS A 105 -4.19 9.70 -4.05
CA HIS A 105 -4.96 9.37 -2.86
C HIS A 105 -5.18 7.86 -2.81
N VAL A 106 -4.71 7.23 -1.73
CA VAL A 106 -4.78 5.78 -1.52
C VAL A 106 -5.96 5.44 -0.64
N LEU A 107 -6.88 4.63 -1.14
CA LEU A 107 -8.07 4.20 -0.40
C LEU A 107 -7.77 3.15 0.67
N GLN A 108 -6.61 2.49 0.59
CA GLN A 108 -6.17 1.40 1.47
C GLN A 108 -7.05 0.15 1.39
N GLY A 109 -7.64 -0.11 0.25
CA GLY A 109 -8.43 -1.29 -0.06
C GLY A 109 -9.40 -1.06 -1.21
N ALA A 110 -10.12 -2.12 -1.56
CA ALA A 110 -11.21 -2.11 -2.53
C ALA A 110 -12.53 -2.44 -1.83
N ILE A 111 -13.64 -1.89 -2.29
CA ILE A 111 -14.97 -2.28 -1.81
C ILE A 111 -15.17 -3.77 -2.10
N SER A 112 -15.45 -4.55 -1.07
CA SER A 112 -15.73 -5.98 -1.18
C SER A 112 -16.85 -6.39 -0.23
N PRO A 113 -18.12 -6.33 -0.68
CA PRO A 113 -19.26 -6.70 0.15
C PRO A 113 -19.17 -8.13 0.68
N LEU A 114 -18.58 -9.05 -0.11
CA LEU A 114 -18.37 -10.44 0.29
C LEU A 114 -17.36 -10.59 1.45
N GLN A 115 -16.43 -9.64 1.58
CA GLN A 115 -15.45 -9.59 2.65
C GLN A 115 -15.83 -8.60 3.77
N GLY A 116 -17.01 -7.97 3.68
CA GLY A 116 -17.48 -6.99 4.62
C GLY A 116 -16.74 -5.65 4.55
N ILE A 117 -16.03 -5.36 3.44
CA ILE A 117 -15.35 -4.08 3.24
C ILE A 117 -16.34 -3.13 2.60
N THR A 118 -16.77 -2.15 3.38
CA THR A 118 -17.71 -1.09 2.99
C THR A 118 -16.95 0.24 2.76
N PRO A 119 -17.58 1.25 2.15
CA PRO A 119 -16.95 2.57 1.96
C PRO A 119 -16.39 3.19 3.25
N GLU A 120 -17.02 2.94 4.39
CA GLU A 120 -16.58 3.44 5.70
C GLU A 120 -15.26 2.83 6.19
N ASN A 121 -14.87 1.68 5.62
CA ASN A 121 -13.58 1.03 5.92
C ASN A 121 -12.43 1.60 5.08
N LEU A 122 -12.74 2.43 4.08
CA LEU A 122 -11.79 3.00 3.14
C LEU A 122 -11.58 4.50 3.39
N ARG A 123 -10.51 5.05 2.85
CA ARG A 123 -10.15 6.48 2.97
C ARG A 123 -10.96 7.38 2.03
N ILE A 124 -12.28 7.11 1.89
CA ILE A 124 -13.19 7.88 1.02
C ILE A 124 -13.58 9.20 1.68
N ALA A 125 -13.84 9.20 2.98
CA ALA A 125 -14.17 10.42 3.72
C ALA A 125 -13.03 11.45 3.66
N GLU A 126 -11.78 10.99 3.81
CA GLU A 126 -10.60 11.84 3.70
C GLU A 126 -10.37 12.35 2.26
N LEU A 127 -10.77 11.58 1.24
CA LEU A 127 -10.77 12.05 -0.14
C LEU A 127 -11.78 13.18 -0.33
N GLN A 128 -13.00 13.02 0.16
CA GLN A 128 -14.04 14.04 0.11
C GLN A 128 -13.59 15.34 0.80
N ASP A 129 -13.08 15.24 2.01
CA ASP A 129 -12.51 16.38 2.75
C ASP A 129 -11.42 17.10 1.95
N ARG A 130 -10.55 16.33 1.31
CA ARG A 130 -9.45 16.86 0.50
C ARG A 130 -9.96 17.62 -0.72
N ILE A 131 -10.98 17.09 -1.41
CA ILE A 131 -11.61 17.73 -2.58
C ILE A 131 -12.29 19.03 -2.16
N GLN A 132 -13.00 19.05 -1.03
CA GLN A 132 -13.69 20.25 -0.54
C GLN A 132 -12.73 21.37 -0.12
N ARG A 133 -11.57 21.03 0.42
CA ARG A 133 -10.60 22.00 0.94
C ARG A 133 -9.62 22.53 -0.10
N ASN A 134 -9.53 21.89 -1.26
CA ASN A 134 -8.55 22.23 -2.29
C ASN A 134 -9.25 22.40 -3.65
N PRO A 135 -8.70 23.24 -4.54
CA PRO A 135 -9.26 23.47 -5.89
C PRO A 135 -8.95 22.28 -6.82
N ILE A 136 -9.52 21.11 -6.54
CA ILE A 136 -9.32 19.91 -7.37
C ILE A 136 -10.12 20.06 -8.65
N GLN A 137 -9.44 19.92 -9.79
CA GLN A 137 -10.03 20.04 -11.14
C GLN A 137 -10.22 18.68 -11.81
N GLU A 138 -9.39 17.70 -11.44
CA GLU A 138 -9.41 16.39 -12.09
C GLU A 138 -9.20 15.25 -11.10
N LEU A 139 -10.06 14.23 -11.20
CA LEU A 139 -9.93 12.95 -10.50
C LEU A 139 -9.71 11.84 -11.52
N VAL A 140 -8.56 11.20 -11.46
CA VAL A 140 -8.23 10.01 -12.23
C VAL A 140 -8.47 8.81 -11.34
N ILE A 141 -9.48 8.01 -11.64
CA ILE A 141 -9.78 6.77 -10.89
C ILE A 141 -8.99 5.63 -11.53
N SER A 142 -8.06 5.05 -10.77
CA SER A 142 -7.22 3.92 -11.20
C SER A 142 -7.35 2.79 -10.18
N THR A 143 -8.57 2.25 -10.10
CA THR A 143 -8.95 1.08 -9.30
C THR A 143 -9.18 -0.12 -10.21
N ASP A 144 -9.22 -1.32 -9.65
CA ASP A 144 -9.55 -2.52 -10.44
C ASP A 144 -10.98 -2.41 -10.99
N PRO A 145 -11.22 -2.67 -12.31
CA PRO A 145 -12.54 -2.58 -12.90
C PRO A 145 -13.45 -3.73 -12.42
N SER A 146 -13.84 -3.67 -11.18
CA SER A 146 -14.90 -4.49 -10.60
C SER A 146 -16.21 -3.70 -10.62
N ASP A 147 -17.35 -4.40 -10.58
CA ASP A 147 -18.70 -3.78 -10.52
C ASP A 147 -18.89 -2.75 -9.39
N ASN A 148 -17.90 -2.58 -8.54
CA ASN A 148 -17.87 -1.68 -7.38
C ASN A 148 -17.31 -0.27 -7.70
N GLU A 149 -16.74 -0.02 -8.88
CA GLU A 149 -16.24 1.33 -9.26
C GLU A 149 -17.34 2.40 -9.19
N ARG A 150 -18.56 2.04 -9.59
CA ARG A 150 -19.72 2.95 -9.50
C ARG A 150 -20.06 3.36 -8.08
N LEU A 151 -19.85 2.48 -7.10
CA LEU A 151 -20.10 2.76 -5.68
C LEU A 151 -19.04 3.68 -5.08
N LEU A 152 -17.81 3.66 -5.58
CA LEU A 152 -16.74 4.58 -5.19
C LEU A 152 -16.99 6.02 -5.71
N LEU A 153 -17.61 6.13 -6.88
CA LEU A 153 -17.82 7.42 -7.55
C LEU A 153 -19.04 8.18 -7.01
N LEU A 154 -20.08 7.48 -6.56
CA LEU A 154 -21.34 8.11 -6.13
C LEU A 154 -21.12 9.16 -5.01
N PRO A 155 -20.37 8.90 -3.93
CA PRO A 155 -20.15 9.91 -2.89
C PRO A 155 -19.25 11.07 -3.34
N VAL A 156 -18.44 10.87 -4.37
CA VAL A 156 -17.49 11.88 -4.90
C VAL A 156 -18.14 12.75 -5.95
N LEU A 157 -19.04 12.18 -6.77
CA LEU A 157 -19.77 12.92 -7.82
C LEU A 157 -20.92 13.77 -7.28
N ASP A 158 -21.52 13.42 -6.12
CA ASP A 158 -22.54 14.23 -5.46
C ASP A 158 -22.01 15.58 -4.91
N LEU A 159 -20.70 15.78 -4.91
CA LEU A 159 -20.05 17.03 -4.50
C LEU A 159 -19.88 18.03 -5.66
N SER A 160 -20.32 17.70 -6.87
CA SER A 160 -20.13 18.52 -8.09
C SER A 160 -21.38 19.33 -8.46
N ILE A 161 -22.28 19.65 -7.50
CA ILE A 161 -23.44 20.54 -7.71
C ILE A 161 -23.36 21.77 -6.81
#